data_8db9f25a0ea210c911a3b49a7f8d9fc1
#
_entry.id   8db9f25a0ea210c911a3b49a7f8d9fc1
#
_cell.length_a   1.000
_cell.length_b   1.000
_cell.length_c   1.000
_cell.angle_alpha   90.00
_cell.angle_beta   90.00
_cell.angle_gamma   90.00
#
_symmetry.space_group_name_H-M   'P 1'
#
loop_
_entity.id
_entity.type
_entity.pdbx_description
1 polymer ?
#
loop_
_entity_poly.entity_id
_entity_poly.type
_entity_poly.pdbx_seq_one_letter_code
_entity_poly.pdbx_strand_id
1 'polypeptide(L)'
;MSQTPEYLYSELPAIELFKKLGFNYFDASIADTRESINEVILEDRLRQSLLKINPWLQDNTLEKVIRKLKNIQASTLMEANQIVFDFITKKDSITEKPTPEAKPQPVFIIDYENIENNDFLIVNQMKYNGIHKNSIPD
;
A
#
# COMPACT_ATOMS: atom_id res chain seq x y z
N MET A 1 6.29 26.52 -5.65
CA MET A 1 6.92 25.96 -4.44
C MET A 1 8.27 26.61 -4.22
N SER A 2 8.55 27.02 -3.01
CA SER A 2 9.93 27.44 -2.69
C SER A 2 10.82 26.19 -2.78
N GLN A 3 11.83 26.23 -3.65
CA GLN A 3 12.81 25.17 -3.73
C GLN A 3 13.74 25.29 -2.51
N THR A 4 13.43 24.54 -1.46
CA THR A 4 14.28 24.48 -0.29
C THR A 4 15.57 23.72 -0.61
N PRO A 5 16.68 23.96 0.12
CA PRO A 5 17.88 23.15 -0.01
C PRO A 5 17.60 21.65 0.16
N GLU A 6 16.76 21.28 1.11
CA GLU A 6 16.32 19.91 1.34
C GLU A 6 15.67 19.30 0.09
N TYR A 7 14.72 20.03 -0.54
CA TYR A 7 14.10 19.58 -1.76
C TYR A 7 15.12 19.33 -2.87
N LEU A 8 16.04 20.28 -3.09
CA LEU A 8 17.02 20.20 -4.19
C LEU A 8 18.07 19.13 -3.98
N TYR A 9 18.54 18.91 -2.74
CA TYR A 9 19.69 18.06 -2.47
C TYR A 9 19.30 16.67 -1.92
N SER A 10 18.08 16.49 -1.47
CA SER A 10 17.61 15.22 -0.91
C SER A 10 16.37 14.67 -1.61
N GLU A 11 15.27 15.40 -1.61
CA GLU A 11 14.00 14.89 -2.17
C GLU A 11 14.06 14.69 -3.69
N LEU A 12 14.48 15.71 -4.44
CA LEU A 12 14.50 15.64 -5.91
C LEU A 12 15.43 14.53 -6.42
N PRO A 13 16.66 14.37 -5.95
CA PRO A 13 17.51 13.25 -6.36
C PRO A 13 16.91 11.88 -6.03
N ALA A 14 16.25 11.73 -4.88
CA ALA A 14 15.56 10.51 -4.52
C ALA A 14 14.40 10.21 -5.47
N ILE A 15 13.53 11.18 -5.75
CA ILE A 15 12.42 11.05 -6.70
C ILE A 15 12.95 10.61 -8.08
N GLU A 16 14.00 11.25 -8.58
CA GLU A 16 14.57 10.91 -9.89
C GLU A 16 15.18 9.50 -9.90
N LEU A 17 15.82 9.08 -8.82
CA LEU A 17 16.31 7.71 -8.68
C LEU A 17 15.18 6.68 -8.75
N PHE A 18 14.12 6.90 -8.00
CA PHE A 18 12.97 5.98 -7.97
C PHE A 18 12.23 5.93 -9.30
N LYS A 19 12.10 7.05 -10.01
CA LYS A 19 11.56 7.07 -11.37
C LYS A 19 12.39 6.19 -12.32
N LYS A 20 13.72 6.24 -12.21
CA LYS A 20 14.61 5.37 -12.99
C LYS A 20 14.45 3.89 -12.64
N LEU A 21 14.05 3.59 -11.41
CA LEU A 21 13.75 2.22 -10.96
C LEU A 21 12.34 1.74 -11.37
N GLY A 22 11.56 2.57 -12.05
CA GLY A 22 10.24 2.21 -12.55
C GLY A 22 9.08 2.58 -11.64
N PHE A 23 9.31 3.36 -10.58
CA PHE A 23 8.24 3.87 -9.73
C PHE A 23 7.52 5.04 -10.39
N ASN A 24 6.20 5.11 -10.21
CA ASN A 24 5.43 6.30 -10.51
C ASN A 24 5.61 7.33 -9.41
N TYR A 25 5.68 8.59 -9.79
CA TYR A 25 5.69 9.70 -8.85
C TYR A 25 4.47 10.59 -9.04
N PHE A 26 3.79 10.84 -7.93
CA PHE A 26 2.74 11.86 -7.86
C PHE A 26 2.98 12.75 -6.65
N ASP A 27 2.74 14.05 -6.83
CA ASP A 27 2.68 14.98 -5.71
C ASP A 27 1.55 14.57 -4.74
N ALA A 28 1.74 14.84 -3.43
CA ALA A 28 0.76 14.46 -2.42
C ALA A 28 -0.64 15.05 -2.69
N SER A 29 -0.74 16.21 -3.31
CA SER A 29 -2.02 16.84 -3.67
C SER A 29 -2.82 16.03 -4.71
N ILE A 30 -2.14 15.22 -5.52
CA ILE A 30 -2.74 14.36 -6.54
C ILE A 30 -2.89 12.92 -6.01
N ALA A 31 -1.86 12.43 -5.33
CA ALA A 31 -1.81 11.03 -4.87
C ALA A 31 -2.73 10.78 -3.67
N ASP A 32 -2.96 11.80 -2.85
CA ASP A 32 -3.75 11.65 -1.62
C ASP A 32 -5.24 11.69 -1.91
N THR A 33 -5.82 10.52 -2.11
CA THR A 33 -7.26 10.31 -2.32
C THR A 33 -8.00 9.88 -1.05
N ARG A 34 -7.33 9.93 0.10
CA ARG A 34 -7.92 9.55 1.39
C ARG A 34 -9.02 10.52 1.80
N GLU A 35 -10.06 10.00 2.44
CA GLU A 35 -11.12 10.82 3.04
C GLU A 35 -10.62 11.58 4.28
N SER A 36 -9.63 11.04 4.96
CA SER A 36 -9.04 11.62 6.17
C SER A 36 -7.54 11.37 6.24
N ILE A 37 -6.79 12.35 6.76
CA ILE A 37 -5.37 12.22 7.06
C ILE A 37 -5.07 11.27 8.23
N ASN A 38 -6.07 10.72 8.88
CA ASN A 38 -5.93 9.64 9.86
C ASN A 38 -5.71 8.27 9.18
N GLU A 39 -6.05 8.14 7.92
CA GLU A 39 -5.86 6.94 7.14
C GLU A 39 -4.44 6.91 6.55
N VAL A 40 -3.77 5.76 6.64
CA VAL A 40 -2.42 5.58 6.10
C VAL A 40 -2.42 4.85 4.75
N ILE A 41 -3.54 4.22 4.38
CA ILE A 41 -3.68 3.43 3.16
C ILE A 41 -4.40 4.24 2.08
N LEU A 42 -3.83 4.25 0.87
CA LEU A 42 -4.51 4.74 -0.34
C LEU A 42 -5.45 3.63 -0.85
N GLU A 43 -6.67 3.59 -0.29
CA GLU A 43 -7.60 2.47 -0.47
C GLU A 43 -7.97 2.23 -1.93
N ASP A 44 -8.22 3.29 -2.70
CA ASP A 44 -8.58 3.17 -4.12
C ASP A 44 -7.47 2.50 -4.94
N ARG A 45 -6.21 2.88 -4.69
CA ARG A 45 -5.06 2.26 -5.36
C ARG A 45 -4.86 0.82 -4.91
N LEU A 46 -5.00 0.55 -3.63
CA LEU A 46 -4.93 -0.81 -3.08
C LEU A 46 -5.98 -1.71 -3.72
N ARG A 47 -7.22 -1.23 -3.82
CA ARG A 47 -8.34 -1.95 -4.44
C ARG A 47 -8.06 -2.31 -5.90
N GLN A 48 -7.59 -1.35 -6.68
CA GLN A 48 -7.22 -1.56 -8.08
C GLN A 48 -6.06 -2.55 -8.22
N SER A 49 -5.04 -2.43 -7.37
CA SER A 49 -3.89 -3.35 -7.37
C SER A 49 -4.28 -4.77 -7.00
N LEU A 50 -5.12 -4.97 -5.99
CA LEU A 50 -5.61 -6.29 -5.59
C LEU A 50 -6.38 -6.96 -6.73
N LEU A 51 -7.22 -6.24 -7.45
CA LEU A 51 -7.97 -6.77 -8.59
C LEU A 51 -7.07 -7.05 -9.80
N LYS A 52 -6.03 -6.26 -9.99
CA LYS A 52 -5.05 -6.51 -11.06
C LYS A 52 -4.22 -7.76 -10.81
N ILE A 53 -3.75 -7.95 -9.57
CA ILE A 53 -2.93 -9.09 -9.16
C ILE A 53 -3.78 -10.36 -9.07
N ASN A 54 -5.04 -10.22 -8.61
CA ASN A 54 -5.98 -11.33 -8.41
C ASN A 54 -7.28 -11.09 -9.22
N PRO A 55 -7.26 -11.24 -10.54
CA PRO A 55 -8.42 -10.89 -11.38
C PRO A 55 -9.67 -11.76 -11.13
N TRP A 56 -9.51 -12.88 -10.43
CA TRP A 56 -10.57 -13.80 -10.00
C TRP A 56 -11.21 -13.44 -8.66
N LEU A 57 -10.70 -12.41 -8.00
CA LEU A 57 -11.11 -12.01 -6.64
C LEU A 57 -12.54 -11.46 -6.63
N GLN A 58 -13.39 -11.99 -5.74
CA GLN A 58 -14.75 -11.51 -5.56
C GLN A 58 -14.79 -10.33 -4.57
N ASP A 59 -15.81 -9.49 -4.72
CA ASP A 59 -15.97 -8.27 -3.91
C ASP A 59 -15.96 -8.54 -2.40
N ASN A 60 -16.62 -9.61 -1.96
CA ASN A 60 -16.66 -9.96 -0.53
C ASN A 60 -15.27 -10.23 0.04
N THR A 61 -14.44 -10.93 -0.70
CA THR A 61 -13.09 -11.27 -0.26
C THR A 61 -12.16 -10.06 -0.39
N LEU A 62 -12.33 -9.25 -1.43
CA LEU A 62 -11.65 -7.97 -1.58
C LEU A 62 -11.87 -7.07 -0.34
N GLU A 63 -13.12 -6.92 0.09
CA GLU A 63 -13.46 -6.14 1.29
C GLU A 63 -12.84 -6.72 2.57
N LYS A 64 -12.78 -8.05 2.70
CA LYS A 64 -12.10 -8.71 3.84
C LYS A 64 -10.61 -8.38 3.87
N VAL A 65 -9.93 -8.43 2.72
CA VAL A 65 -8.50 -8.11 2.61
C VAL A 65 -8.23 -6.66 3.01
N ILE A 66 -9.00 -5.73 2.46
CA ILE A 66 -8.86 -4.30 2.76
C ILE A 66 -9.11 -4.04 4.25
N ARG A 67 -10.18 -4.61 4.80
CA ARG A 67 -10.51 -4.47 6.22
C ARG A 67 -9.41 -5.02 7.12
N LYS A 68 -8.82 -6.18 6.78
CA LYS A 68 -7.71 -6.75 7.54
C LYS A 68 -6.50 -5.83 7.55
N LEU A 69 -6.14 -5.23 6.42
CA LEU A 69 -5.03 -4.29 6.34
C LEU A 69 -5.28 -2.98 7.10
N LYS A 70 -6.53 -2.50 7.11
CA LYS A 70 -6.91 -1.27 7.83
C LYS A 70 -7.02 -1.45 9.34
N ASN A 71 -7.31 -2.66 9.82
CA ASN A 71 -7.63 -2.93 11.22
C ASN A 71 -6.70 -4.01 11.79
N ILE A 72 -5.43 -3.69 11.92
CA ILE A 72 -4.46 -4.58 12.56
C ILE A 72 -4.67 -4.55 14.08
N GLN A 73 -5.02 -5.69 14.66
CA GLN A 73 -5.19 -5.86 16.09
C GLN A 73 -3.91 -6.43 16.69
N ALA A 74 -3.19 -5.62 17.45
CA ALA A 74 -1.93 -6.01 18.06
C ALA A 74 -1.69 -5.25 19.35
N SER A 75 -1.00 -5.88 20.31
CA SER A 75 -0.67 -5.28 21.60
C SER A 75 0.54 -4.35 21.53
N THR A 76 1.42 -4.58 20.56
CA THR A 76 2.65 -3.82 20.35
C THR A 76 2.85 -3.48 18.87
N LEU A 77 3.67 -2.47 18.60
CA LEU A 77 4.04 -2.09 17.23
C LEU A 77 4.81 -3.22 16.53
N MET A 78 5.67 -3.92 17.25
CA MET A 78 6.43 -5.06 16.70
C MET A 78 5.49 -6.19 16.28
N GLU A 79 4.50 -6.50 17.08
CA GLU A 79 3.46 -7.49 16.75
C GLU A 79 2.65 -7.05 15.51
N ALA A 80 2.24 -5.77 15.46
CA ALA A 80 1.53 -5.22 14.32
C ALA A 80 2.36 -5.34 13.03
N ASN A 81 3.64 -5.00 13.08
CA ASN A 81 4.54 -5.12 11.94
C ASN A 81 4.70 -6.59 11.49
N GLN A 82 4.80 -7.52 12.43
CA GLN A 82 4.89 -8.95 12.11
C GLN A 82 3.63 -9.47 11.43
N ILE A 83 2.44 -9.06 11.91
CA ILE A 83 1.15 -9.43 11.31
C ILE A 83 1.09 -8.94 9.85
N VAL A 84 1.44 -7.68 9.60
CA VAL A 84 1.46 -7.12 8.24
C VAL A 84 2.47 -7.84 7.37
N PHE A 85 3.68 -8.06 7.87
CA PHE A 85 4.73 -8.77 7.15
C PHE A 85 4.30 -10.18 6.74
N ASP A 86 3.71 -10.94 7.67
CA ASP A 86 3.22 -12.29 7.37
C ASP A 86 2.09 -12.27 6.35
N PHE A 87 1.22 -11.27 6.42
CA PHE A 87 0.11 -11.13 5.49
C PHE A 87 0.59 -10.80 4.06
N ILE A 88 1.51 -9.87 3.89
CA ILE A 88 2.02 -9.51 2.55
C ILE A 88 2.97 -10.55 1.97
N THR A 89 3.57 -11.41 2.80
CA THR A 89 4.47 -12.49 2.36
C THR A 89 3.78 -13.84 2.20
N LYS A 90 2.44 -13.89 2.26
CA LYS A 90 1.60 -15.09 2.05
C LYS A 90 1.61 -16.12 3.20
N LYS A 91 2.24 -15.82 4.33
CA LYS A 91 2.21 -16.74 5.48
C LYS A 91 0.86 -16.79 6.18
N ASP A 92 0.19 -15.65 6.27
CA ASP A 92 -1.15 -15.50 6.82
C ASP A 92 -2.02 -14.77 5.80
N SER A 93 -2.50 -15.50 4.80
CA SER A 93 -3.29 -14.93 3.69
C SER A 93 -4.75 -15.33 3.79
N ILE A 94 -5.61 -14.46 3.29
CA ILE A 94 -7.00 -14.79 3.00
C ILE A 94 -7.01 -15.65 1.74
N THR A 95 -7.82 -16.71 1.74
CA THR A 95 -7.96 -17.59 0.58
C THR A 95 -9.35 -17.50 -0.02
N GLU A 96 -9.43 -17.70 -1.33
CA GLU A 96 -10.67 -17.81 -2.08
C GLU A 96 -10.55 -18.87 -3.15
N LYS A 97 -11.66 -19.47 -3.52
CA LYS A 97 -11.74 -20.34 -4.70
C LYS A 97 -12.04 -19.51 -5.93
N PRO A 98 -11.18 -19.49 -6.96
CA PRO A 98 -11.46 -18.78 -8.22
C PRO A 98 -12.75 -19.26 -8.91
N THR A 99 -13.02 -20.56 -8.81
CA THR A 99 -14.28 -21.20 -9.24
C THR A 99 -14.74 -22.19 -8.18
N PRO A 100 -16.02 -22.62 -8.16
CA PRO A 100 -16.52 -23.58 -7.18
C PRO A 100 -15.74 -24.89 -7.12
N GLU A 101 -15.20 -25.33 -8.23
CA GLU A 101 -14.44 -26.58 -8.38
C GLU A 101 -12.94 -26.42 -8.11
N ALA A 102 -12.46 -25.16 -8.07
CA ALA A 102 -11.05 -24.88 -7.86
C ALA A 102 -10.64 -25.10 -6.39
N LYS A 103 -9.35 -25.35 -6.20
CA LYS A 103 -8.78 -25.32 -4.84
C LYS A 103 -8.70 -23.88 -4.33
N PRO A 104 -8.85 -23.66 -3.02
CA PRO A 104 -8.61 -22.34 -2.43
C PRO A 104 -7.22 -21.85 -2.77
N GLN A 105 -7.13 -20.59 -3.20
CA GLN A 105 -5.87 -19.91 -3.50
C GLN A 105 -5.72 -18.70 -2.60
N PRO A 106 -4.49 -18.38 -2.17
CA PRO A 106 -4.24 -17.19 -1.38
C PRO A 106 -4.42 -15.93 -2.23
N VAL A 107 -4.97 -14.89 -1.63
CA VAL A 107 -5.04 -13.57 -2.24
C VAL A 107 -3.66 -12.91 -2.09
N PHE A 108 -3.04 -12.56 -3.20
CA PHE A 108 -1.75 -11.91 -3.22
C PHE A 108 -1.90 -10.40 -3.11
N ILE A 109 -1.19 -9.79 -2.16
CA ILE A 109 -1.12 -8.32 -2.02
C ILE A 109 0.02 -7.78 -2.86
N ILE A 110 1.13 -8.53 -2.94
CA ILE A 110 2.29 -8.23 -3.77
C ILE A 110 2.52 -9.41 -4.71
N ASP A 111 2.71 -9.13 -5.98
CA ASP A 111 3.09 -10.15 -6.98
C ASP A 111 4.61 -10.22 -7.04
N TYR A 112 5.18 -11.28 -6.46
CA TYR A 112 6.62 -11.51 -6.45
C TYR A 112 7.13 -12.21 -7.72
N GLU A 113 6.24 -12.78 -8.51
CA GLU A 113 6.60 -13.50 -9.75
C GLU A 113 6.57 -12.57 -10.96
N ASN A 114 5.52 -11.73 -11.05
CA ASN A 114 5.36 -10.75 -12.12
C ASN A 114 5.39 -9.35 -11.52
N ILE A 115 6.58 -8.82 -11.32
CA ILE A 115 6.83 -7.57 -10.61
C ILE A 115 6.08 -6.39 -11.25
N GLU A 116 5.93 -6.40 -12.57
CA GLU A 116 5.21 -5.37 -13.34
C GLU A 116 3.70 -5.28 -13.04
N ASN A 117 3.12 -6.28 -12.38
CA ASN A 117 1.72 -6.23 -11.95
C ASN A 117 1.52 -5.35 -10.69
N ASN A 118 2.58 -5.04 -9.98
CA ASN A 118 2.51 -4.20 -8.80
C ASN A 118 2.40 -2.71 -9.16
N ASP A 119 1.73 -1.97 -8.30
CA ASP A 119 1.64 -0.52 -8.39
C ASP A 119 2.69 0.12 -7.48
N PHE A 120 3.81 0.50 -8.07
CA PHE A 120 4.89 1.18 -7.37
C PHE A 120 4.70 2.69 -7.44
N LEU A 121 4.37 3.29 -6.31
CA LEU A 121 4.14 4.71 -6.17
C LEU A 121 5.10 5.33 -5.17
N ILE A 122 5.63 6.48 -5.53
CA ILE A 122 6.33 7.38 -4.63
C ILE A 122 5.52 8.64 -4.43
N VAL A 123 5.38 9.04 -3.20
CA VAL A 123 4.75 10.28 -2.77
C VAL A 123 5.67 10.94 -1.74
N ASN A 124 6.02 12.20 -1.96
CA ASN A 124 6.77 12.98 -0.97
C ASN A 124 5.81 13.84 -0.14
N GLN A 125 6.18 14.10 1.11
CA GLN A 125 5.49 15.04 1.99
C GLN A 125 3.99 14.74 2.21
N MET A 126 3.61 13.48 2.23
CA MET A 126 2.24 13.06 2.50
C MET A 126 1.92 13.24 3.98
N LYS A 127 0.91 14.06 4.30
CA LYS A 127 0.51 14.35 5.67
C LYS A 127 -0.31 13.21 6.27
N TYR A 128 -0.09 12.92 7.55
CA TYR A 128 -0.97 12.04 8.31
C TYR A 128 -1.07 12.47 9.78
N ASN A 129 -2.17 12.10 10.44
CA ASN A 129 -2.36 12.31 11.87
C ASN A 129 -1.85 11.10 12.65
N GLY A 130 -0.81 11.32 13.44
CA GLY A 130 -0.41 10.37 14.49
C GLY A 130 -1.27 10.51 15.74
N ILE A 131 -1.06 9.63 16.70
CA ILE A 131 -1.79 9.63 17.98
C ILE A 131 -1.62 10.94 18.76
N HIS A 132 -0.50 11.62 18.59
CA HIS A 132 -0.15 12.82 19.39
C HIS A 132 -0.06 14.11 18.58
N LYS A 133 0.14 14.08 17.28
CA LYS A 133 0.25 15.26 16.40
C LYS A 133 0.20 14.88 14.92
N ASN A 134 -0.09 15.90 14.11
CA ASN A 134 0.11 15.79 12.67
C ASN A 134 1.60 15.66 12.37
N SER A 135 1.95 14.75 11.47
CA SER A 135 3.33 14.62 11.01
C SER A 135 3.39 14.49 9.49
N ILE A 136 4.50 14.97 8.96
CA ILE A 136 4.90 14.71 7.57
C ILE A 136 6.13 13.82 7.70
N PRO A 137 6.14 12.63 7.10
CA PRO A 137 7.34 11.79 7.10
C PRO A 137 8.48 12.50 6.37
N ASP A 138 9.65 12.43 6.93
CA ASP A 138 10.89 12.88 6.30
C ASP A 138 11.34 11.91 5.19
#